data_7bd030aeced7c1494893ee879653f4b9
#
_entry.id   7bd030aeced7c1494893ee879653f4b9
#
_cell.length_a   1.000
_cell.length_b   1.000
_cell.length_c   1.000
_cell.angle_alpha   90.00
_cell.angle_beta   90.00
_cell.angle_gamma   90.00
#
_symmetry.space_group_name_H-M   'P 1'
#
loop_
_entity.id
_entity.type
_entity.pdbx_description
1 polymer ?
#
loop_
_entity_poly.entity_id
_entity_poly.type
_entity_poly.pdbx_seq_one_letter_code
_entity_poly.pdbx_strand_id
1 'polypeptide(L)'
;MLLSADGWAAVGAVVLGLGTIPSVYFALRDEKNQKYYAVLAAITGIASVAYALTSFGIGSIPLDGATFYTPRYVDWLLTTPLLILYLTMLCKPGKQLYGLLIGIDVALIGLGIIAIFTEGVLSLTLFGLGTAAYVALAYLLVSELPDRASFASERVGIVFAKLRNVTVVLWTLYPVVWLLAPVGFGLMTPGTEMMVIVYLDIITKVGFAILALMGHDALDDITDQSLNLDTEEQESSTATEFVS
;
A
#
# COMPACT_ATOMS: atom_id res chain seq x y z
N MET A 1 19.16 19.79 -16.24
CA MET A 1 19.57 19.77 -14.84
C MET A 1 18.53 18.95 -14.08
N LEU A 2 18.91 17.81 -13.51
CA LEU A 2 17.98 17.01 -12.70
C LEU A 2 17.68 17.77 -11.40
N LEU A 3 16.43 17.65 -10.91
CA LEU A 3 16.04 18.23 -9.61
C LEU A 3 16.87 17.60 -8.48
N SER A 4 17.04 18.32 -7.38
CA SER A 4 17.58 17.77 -6.13
C SER A 4 16.60 16.72 -5.55
N ALA A 5 17.04 15.95 -4.55
CA ALA A 5 16.17 15.02 -3.84
C ALA A 5 14.94 15.73 -3.25
N ASP A 6 15.13 16.92 -2.63
CA ASP A 6 14.03 17.73 -2.08
C ASP A 6 13.08 18.21 -3.18
N GLY A 7 13.61 18.57 -4.35
CA GLY A 7 12.81 18.96 -5.51
C GLY A 7 11.92 17.81 -6.02
N TRP A 8 12.46 16.59 -6.09
CA TRP A 8 11.68 15.41 -6.44
C TRP A 8 10.63 15.07 -5.37
N ALA A 9 10.98 15.22 -4.09
CA ALA A 9 10.02 15.04 -2.99
C ALA A 9 8.88 16.04 -3.11
N ALA A 10 9.14 17.31 -3.46
CA ALA A 10 8.09 18.31 -3.70
C ALA A 10 7.15 17.90 -4.86
N VAL A 11 7.71 17.35 -5.96
CA VAL A 11 6.90 16.81 -7.06
C VAL A 11 6.01 15.67 -6.56
N GLY A 12 6.57 14.74 -5.77
CA GLY A 12 5.81 13.64 -5.15
C GLY A 12 4.67 14.15 -4.28
N ALA A 13 4.93 15.13 -3.40
CA ALA A 13 3.91 15.74 -2.54
C ALA A 13 2.73 16.30 -3.35
N VAL A 14 3.02 17.07 -4.39
CA VAL A 14 1.97 17.70 -5.23
C VAL A 14 1.17 16.64 -5.98
N VAL A 15 1.84 15.69 -6.65
CA VAL A 15 1.14 14.69 -7.48
C VAL A 15 0.30 13.74 -6.62
N LEU A 16 0.83 13.28 -5.47
CA LEU A 16 0.08 12.44 -4.53
C LEU A 16 -1.10 13.21 -3.91
N GLY A 17 -0.91 14.49 -3.58
CA GLY A 17 -1.99 15.34 -3.09
C GLY A 17 -3.11 15.54 -4.12
N LEU A 18 -2.76 15.83 -5.37
CA LEU A 18 -3.74 15.89 -6.46
C LEU A 18 -4.42 14.53 -6.69
N GLY A 19 -3.67 13.42 -6.58
CA GLY A 19 -4.19 12.06 -6.67
C GLY A 19 -5.16 11.69 -5.54
N THR A 20 -5.15 12.41 -4.41
CA THR A 20 -6.11 12.21 -3.30
C THR A 20 -7.50 12.76 -3.63
N ILE A 21 -7.58 13.82 -4.44
CA ILE A 21 -8.83 14.54 -4.71
C ILE A 21 -9.96 13.66 -5.25
N PRO A 22 -9.73 12.76 -6.25
CA PRO A 22 -10.81 11.89 -6.73
C PRO A 22 -11.36 10.97 -5.64
N SER A 23 -10.51 10.39 -4.81
CA SER A 23 -10.93 9.50 -3.72
C SER A 23 -11.77 10.23 -2.66
N VAL A 24 -11.38 11.46 -2.30
CA VAL A 24 -12.17 12.32 -1.40
C VAL A 24 -13.50 12.71 -2.04
N TYR A 25 -13.51 13.05 -3.33
CA TYR A 25 -14.74 13.38 -4.05
C TYR A 25 -15.76 12.23 -4.00
N PHE A 26 -15.33 11.00 -4.30
CA PHE A 26 -16.20 9.82 -4.23
C PHE A 26 -16.63 9.52 -2.79
N ALA A 27 -15.74 9.66 -1.79
CA ALA A 27 -16.08 9.47 -0.39
C ALA A 27 -17.18 10.40 0.12
N LEU A 28 -17.27 11.63 -0.46
CA LEU A 28 -18.30 12.60 -0.11
C LEU A 28 -19.62 12.43 -0.88
N ARG A 29 -19.61 11.67 -1.97
CA ARG A 29 -20.77 11.50 -2.85
C ARG A 29 -21.45 10.15 -2.72
N ASP A 30 -20.70 9.13 -2.34
CA ASP A 30 -21.16 7.75 -2.21
C ASP A 30 -20.97 7.28 -0.77
N GLU A 31 -21.93 7.59 0.08
CA GLU A 31 -21.93 7.21 1.51
C GLU A 31 -21.92 5.69 1.69
N LYS A 32 -22.56 4.94 0.78
CA LYS A 32 -22.68 3.49 0.80
C LYS A 32 -21.29 2.81 0.77
N ASN A 33 -20.38 3.32 -0.06
CA ASN A 33 -19.06 2.76 -0.28
C ASN A 33 -17.93 3.63 0.33
N GLN A 34 -18.28 4.61 1.18
CA GLN A 34 -17.37 5.63 1.73
C GLN A 34 -16.09 5.02 2.33
N LYS A 35 -16.17 3.88 3.02
CA LYS A 35 -15.02 3.21 3.63
C LYS A 35 -13.93 2.84 2.63
N TYR A 36 -14.29 2.43 1.42
CA TYR A 36 -13.32 2.09 0.36
C TYR A 36 -12.59 3.33 -0.15
N TYR A 37 -13.33 4.39 -0.41
CA TYR A 37 -12.76 5.66 -0.86
C TYR A 37 -11.91 6.34 0.22
N ALA A 38 -12.30 6.21 1.49
CA ALA A 38 -11.52 6.73 2.62
C ALA A 38 -10.15 6.04 2.73
N VAL A 39 -10.06 4.72 2.51
CA VAL A 39 -8.79 4.00 2.47
C VAL A 39 -7.92 4.49 1.32
N LEU A 40 -8.47 4.67 0.11
CA LEU A 40 -7.72 5.21 -1.04
C LEU A 40 -7.23 6.64 -0.78
N ALA A 41 -8.07 7.50 -0.21
CA ALA A 41 -7.70 8.85 0.18
C ALA A 41 -6.60 8.87 1.26
N ALA A 42 -6.67 7.96 2.23
CA ALA A 42 -5.63 7.82 3.26
C ALA A 42 -4.29 7.39 2.66
N ILE A 43 -4.26 6.41 1.75
CA ILE A 43 -3.04 5.94 1.07
C ILE A 43 -2.32 7.11 0.38
N THR A 44 -3.03 7.86 -0.45
CA THR A 44 -2.44 8.96 -1.24
C THR A 44 -2.17 10.21 -0.39
N GLY A 45 -3.06 10.52 0.56
CA GLY A 45 -2.94 11.69 1.44
C GLY A 45 -1.79 11.58 2.44
N ILE A 46 -1.62 10.42 3.10
CA ILE A 46 -0.48 10.17 4.01
C ILE A 46 0.83 10.30 3.24
N ALA A 47 0.92 9.69 2.06
CA ALA A 47 2.10 9.79 1.22
C ALA A 47 2.40 11.24 0.80
N SER A 48 1.38 12.01 0.41
CA SER A 48 1.54 13.43 0.07
C SER A 48 2.14 14.23 1.23
N VAL A 49 1.64 14.04 2.45
CA VAL A 49 2.17 14.71 3.65
C VAL A 49 3.61 14.29 3.92
N ALA A 50 3.93 12.99 3.84
CA ALA A 50 5.28 12.49 4.07
C ALA A 50 6.28 13.07 3.06
N TYR A 51 5.91 13.15 1.78
CA TYR A 51 6.75 13.78 0.76
C TYR A 51 6.88 15.29 0.95
N ALA A 52 5.82 15.98 1.41
CA ALA A 52 5.92 17.39 1.77
C ALA A 52 6.92 17.61 2.92
N LEU A 53 6.84 16.83 3.99
CA LEU A 53 7.81 16.88 5.09
C LEU A 53 9.24 16.63 4.59
N THR A 54 9.42 15.62 3.74
CA THR A 54 10.73 15.31 3.12
C THR A 54 11.26 16.48 2.30
N SER A 55 10.42 17.16 1.52
CA SER A 55 10.83 18.29 0.67
C SER A 55 11.31 19.50 1.47
N PHE A 56 10.86 19.65 2.71
CA PHE A 56 11.33 20.67 3.66
C PHE A 56 12.52 20.19 4.52
N GLY A 57 13.06 18.99 4.24
CA GLY A 57 14.16 18.39 5.02
C GLY A 57 13.75 17.90 6.42
N ILE A 58 12.45 17.89 6.74
CA ILE A 58 11.94 17.47 8.05
C ILE A 58 12.11 15.95 8.19
N GLY A 59 12.77 15.51 9.26
CA GLY A 59 13.02 14.09 9.52
C GLY A 59 14.11 13.48 8.64
N SER A 60 14.94 14.29 7.97
CA SER A 60 16.10 13.84 7.22
C SER A 60 17.29 13.61 8.16
N ILE A 61 17.85 12.40 8.12
CA ILE A 61 19.02 12.00 8.94
C ILE A 61 20.18 11.74 8.00
N PRO A 62 21.25 12.54 8.04
CA PRO A 62 22.42 12.33 7.22
C PRO A 62 23.15 11.03 7.63
N LEU A 63 23.52 10.23 6.66
CA LEU A 63 24.36 9.03 6.80
C LEU A 63 25.61 9.20 5.93
N ASP A 64 26.61 8.33 6.09
CA ASP A 64 27.78 8.35 5.24
C ASP A 64 27.41 8.05 3.76
N GLY A 65 27.53 9.06 2.92
CA GLY A 65 27.19 8.97 1.48
C GLY A 65 25.69 8.92 1.14
N ALA A 66 24.77 8.92 2.12
CA ALA A 66 23.34 8.78 1.93
C ALA A 66 22.53 9.70 2.87
N THR A 67 21.21 9.69 2.71
CA THR A 67 20.28 10.36 3.63
C THR A 67 19.11 9.43 3.92
N PHE A 68 18.83 9.20 5.20
CA PHE A 68 17.62 8.51 5.64
C PHE A 68 16.48 9.52 5.80
N TYR A 69 15.38 9.27 5.13
CA TYR A 69 14.19 10.13 5.17
C TYR A 69 13.12 9.47 6.03
N THR A 70 13.05 9.81 7.32
CA THR A 70 12.07 9.26 8.27
C THR A 70 10.62 9.30 7.75
N PRO A 71 10.12 10.43 7.16
CA PRO A 71 8.75 10.49 6.67
C PRO A 71 8.43 9.43 5.60
N ARG A 72 9.40 9.07 4.73
CA ARG A 72 9.23 8.01 3.72
C ARG A 72 8.92 6.66 4.36
N TYR A 73 9.65 6.28 5.40
CA TYR A 73 9.45 4.98 6.06
C TYR A 73 8.19 4.96 6.92
N VAL A 74 7.83 6.08 7.53
CA VAL A 74 6.54 6.25 8.22
C VAL A 74 5.38 6.13 7.21
N ASP A 75 5.51 6.76 6.05
CA ASP A 75 4.56 6.60 4.95
C ASP A 75 4.39 5.12 4.57
N TRP A 76 5.47 4.42 4.29
CA TRP A 76 5.38 3.01 3.90
C TRP A 76 4.77 2.14 4.99
N LEU A 77 5.17 2.30 6.26
CA LEU A 77 4.60 1.56 7.40
C LEU A 77 3.10 1.81 7.60
N LEU A 78 2.56 2.92 7.11
CA LEU A 78 1.13 3.23 7.18
C LEU A 78 0.40 2.85 5.89
N THR A 79 0.96 3.17 4.73
CA THR A 79 0.23 3.06 3.46
C THR A 79 0.31 1.68 2.83
N THR A 80 1.38 0.88 3.03
CA THR A 80 1.44 -0.48 2.50
C THR A 80 0.46 -1.42 3.21
N PRO A 81 0.28 -1.36 4.56
CA PRO A 81 -0.84 -2.04 5.22
C PRO A 81 -2.21 -1.60 4.71
N LEU A 82 -2.41 -0.31 4.37
CA LEU A 82 -3.68 0.16 3.81
C LEU A 82 -3.92 -0.38 2.39
N LEU A 83 -2.89 -0.54 1.56
CA LEU A 83 -2.99 -1.20 0.26
C LEU A 83 -3.41 -2.67 0.41
N ILE A 84 -2.80 -3.41 1.36
CA ILE A 84 -3.19 -4.77 1.70
C ILE A 84 -4.62 -4.80 2.26
N LEU A 85 -4.97 -3.86 3.14
CA LEU A 85 -6.33 -3.72 3.67
C LEU A 85 -7.34 -3.56 2.53
N TYR A 86 -7.08 -2.67 1.57
CA TYR A 86 -7.98 -2.48 0.44
C TYR A 86 -8.20 -3.78 -0.35
N LEU A 87 -7.13 -4.51 -0.65
CA LEU A 87 -7.22 -5.82 -1.32
C LEU A 87 -8.06 -6.81 -0.51
N THR A 88 -7.86 -6.88 0.81
CA THR A 88 -8.59 -7.80 1.68
C THR A 88 -10.06 -7.38 1.88
N MET A 89 -10.38 -6.09 1.79
CA MET A 89 -11.76 -5.61 1.78
C MET A 89 -12.54 -6.10 0.55
N LEU A 90 -11.86 -6.30 -0.59
CA LEU A 90 -12.48 -6.81 -1.82
C LEU A 90 -12.71 -8.33 -1.78
N CYS A 91 -11.84 -9.10 -1.12
CA CYS A 91 -11.84 -10.57 -1.18
C CYS A 91 -12.20 -11.27 0.14
N LYS A 92 -12.30 -10.57 1.27
CA LYS A 92 -12.72 -11.07 2.59
C LYS A 92 -12.04 -12.40 3.02
N PRO A 93 -10.69 -12.50 3.07
CA PRO A 93 -9.96 -13.76 3.20
C PRO A 93 -9.93 -14.35 4.61
N GLY A 94 -10.56 -13.73 5.57
CA GLY A 94 -10.47 -14.10 6.99
C GLY A 94 -9.33 -13.40 7.74
N LYS A 95 -9.56 -13.19 9.06
CA LYS A 95 -8.71 -12.34 9.91
C LYS A 95 -7.29 -12.85 10.07
N GLN A 96 -7.08 -14.18 10.05
CA GLN A 96 -5.74 -14.77 10.24
C GLN A 96 -4.80 -14.45 9.07
N LEU A 97 -5.27 -14.62 7.82
CA LEU A 97 -4.47 -14.31 6.64
C LEU A 97 -4.20 -12.81 6.55
N TYR A 98 -5.21 -11.98 6.83
CA TYR A 98 -5.03 -10.53 6.88
C TYR A 98 -3.93 -10.14 7.89
N GLY A 99 -4.00 -10.65 9.12
CA GLY A 99 -2.97 -10.37 10.14
C GLY A 99 -1.59 -10.84 9.74
N LEU A 100 -1.47 -12.00 9.07
CA LEU A 100 -0.20 -12.52 8.56
C LEU A 100 0.39 -11.60 7.48
N LEU A 101 -0.42 -11.17 6.52
CA LEU A 101 0.02 -10.26 5.44
C LEU A 101 0.57 -8.94 6.01
N ILE A 102 -0.16 -8.31 6.94
CA ILE A 102 0.28 -7.08 7.62
C ILE A 102 1.55 -7.32 8.44
N GLY A 103 1.63 -8.44 9.18
CA GLY A 103 2.80 -8.76 9.99
C GLY A 103 4.07 -8.93 9.15
N ILE A 104 3.98 -9.60 8.01
CA ILE A 104 5.11 -9.76 7.08
C ILE A 104 5.48 -8.41 6.45
N ASP A 105 4.49 -7.61 6.05
CA ASP A 105 4.71 -6.28 5.45
C ASP A 105 5.43 -5.34 6.41
N VAL A 106 4.99 -5.24 7.65
CA VAL A 106 5.66 -4.44 8.69
C VAL A 106 7.07 -4.97 8.98
N ALA A 107 7.25 -6.30 9.04
CA ALA A 107 8.53 -6.92 9.30
C ALA A 107 9.54 -6.63 8.17
N LEU A 108 9.14 -6.73 6.91
CA LEU A 108 10.05 -6.45 5.78
C LEU A 108 10.52 -4.99 5.77
N ILE A 109 9.64 -4.04 6.04
CA ILE A 109 9.99 -2.62 6.12
C ILE A 109 10.92 -2.37 7.33
N GLY A 110 10.59 -2.96 8.48
CA GLY A 110 11.41 -2.87 9.69
C GLY A 110 12.83 -3.43 9.48
N LEU A 111 12.96 -4.59 8.84
CA LEU A 111 14.26 -5.17 8.46
C LEU A 111 15.04 -4.24 7.52
N GLY A 112 14.37 -3.64 6.53
CA GLY A 112 14.98 -2.65 5.64
C GLY A 112 15.49 -1.41 6.40
N ILE A 113 14.71 -0.89 7.34
CA ILE A 113 15.13 0.23 8.19
C ILE A 113 16.38 -0.14 9.00
N ILE A 114 16.38 -1.29 9.67
CA ILE A 114 17.52 -1.73 10.47
C ILE A 114 18.76 -1.94 9.60
N ALA A 115 18.58 -2.49 8.39
CA ALA A 115 19.66 -2.70 7.44
C ALA A 115 20.39 -1.40 7.06
N ILE A 116 19.66 -0.27 6.96
CA ILE A 116 20.24 1.04 6.64
C ILE A 116 21.14 1.58 7.76
N PHE A 117 20.80 1.27 9.03
CA PHE A 117 21.57 1.71 10.20
C PHE A 117 22.65 0.69 10.63
N THR A 118 22.90 -0.33 9.82
CA THR A 118 23.94 -1.35 10.04
C THR A 118 24.90 -1.38 8.85
N GLU A 119 26.07 -1.98 9.04
CA GLU A 119 27.12 -2.02 8.03
C GLU A 119 27.54 -3.46 7.70
N GLY A 120 28.22 -3.59 6.56
CA GLY A 120 28.87 -4.81 6.13
C GLY A 120 27.92 -6.02 5.98
N VAL A 121 28.37 -7.19 6.43
CA VAL A 121 27.61 -8.44 6.27
C VAL A 121 26.25 -8.39 6.98
N LEU A 122 26.15 -7.70 8.12
CA LEU A 122 24.90 -7.60 8.87
C LEU A 122 23.84 -6.83 8.07
N SER A 123 24.20 -5.70 7.46
CA SER A 123 23.28 -4.93 6.59
C SER A 123 22.75 -5.79 5.44
N LEU A 124 23.66 -6.49 4.72
CA LEU A 124 23.26 -7.37 3.63
C LEU A 124 22.39 -8.55 4.09
N THR A 125 22.65 -9.10 5.27
CA THR A 125 21.84 -10.20 5.84
C THR A 125 20.43 -9.72 6.15
N LEU A 126 20.29 -8.55 6.81
CA LEU A 126 18.98 -7.96 7.15
C LEU A 126 18.19 -7.59 5.89
N PHE A 127 18.86 -7.02 4.89
CA PHE A 127 18.25 -6.77 3.58
C PHE A 127 17.80 -8.06 2.89
N GLY A 128 18.63 -9.12 2.93
CA GLY A 128 18.29 -10.44 2.39
C GLY A 128 17.07 -11.05 3.08
N LEU A 129 16.96 -10.94 4.41
CA LEU A 129 15.80 -11.39 5.18
C LEU A 129 14.56 -10.56 4.83
N GLY A 130 14.68 -9.23 4.69
CA GLY A 130 13.59 -8.36 4.22
C GLY A 130 13.12 -8.73 2.81
N THR A 131 14.06 -9.02 1.90
CA THR A 131 13.74 -9.48 0.55
C THR A 131 13.05 -10.85 0.55
N ALA A 132 13.47 -11.78 1.40
CA ALA A 132 12.81 -13.08 1.58
C ALA A 132 11.39 -12.92 2.14
N ALA A 133 11.21 -11.99 3.10
CA ALA A 133 9.87 -11.63 3.61
C ALA A 133 8.98 -11.03 2.50
N TYR A 134 9.54 -10.20 1.61
CA TYR A 134 8.82 -9.71 0.44
C TYR A 134 8.39 -10.85 -0.50
N VAL A 135 9.29 -11.80 -0.80
CA VAL A 135 8.95 -12.96 -1.65
C VAL A 135 7.82 -13.78 -1.03
N ALA A 136 7.86 -13.99 0.30
CA ALA A 136 6.77 -14.66 1.02
C ALA A 136 5.46 -13.87 0.93
N LEU A 137 5.50 -12.54 1.12
CA LEU A 137 4.33 -11.68 0.97
C LEU A 137 3.75 -11.74 -0.44
N ALA A 138 4.60 -11.65 -1.47
CA ALA A 138 4.19 -11.75 -2.87
C ALA A 138 3.54 -13.11 -3.17
N TYR A 139 4.10 -14.20 -2.66
CA TYR A 139 3.52 -15.54 -2.78
C TYR A 139 2.12 -15.60 -2.13
N LEU A 140 1.98 -15.10 -0.92
CA LEU A 140 0.69 -15.06 -0.22
C LEU A 140 -0.35 -14.22 -0.98
N LEU A 141 0.05 -13.08 -1.52
CA LEU A 141 -0.83 -12.22 -2.31
C LEU A 141 -1.28 -12.87 -3.63
N VAL A 142 -0.39 -13.62 -4.29
CA VAL A 142 -0.67 -14.21 -5.61
C VAL A 142 -1.40 -15.54 -5.50
N SER A 143 -1.07 -16.38 -4.51
CA SER A 143 -1.59 -17.73 -4.36
C SER A 143 -2.62 -17.84 -3.24
N GLU A 144 -2.21 -17.60 -1.98
CA GLU A 144 -3.06 -17.87 -0.82
C GLU A 144 -4.27 -16.91 -0.72
N LEU A 145 -4.08 -15.64 -1.04
CA LEU A 145 -5.14 -14.65 -0.93
C LEU A 145 -6.30 -14.91 -1.90
N PRO A 146 -6.07 -15.22 -3.20
CA PRO A 146 -7.15 -15.61 -4.11
C PRO A 146 -7.82 -16.93 -3.74
N ASP A 147 -7.04 -17.93 -3.28
CA ASP A 147 -7.58 -19.26 -2.93
C ASP A 147 -8.53 -19.21 -1.72
N ARG A 148 -8.33 -18.22 -0.85
CA ARG A 148 -9.18 -17.98 0.33
C ARG A 148 -10.17 -16.84 0.13
N ALA A 149 -10.27 -16.32 -1.08
CA ALA A 149 -11.13 -15.19 -1.39
C ALA A 149 -12.61 -15.60 -1.48
N SER A 150 -13.48 -14.74 -0.97
CA SER A 150 -14.92 -14.78 -1.18
C SER A 150 -15.34 -13.51 -1.89
N PHE A 151 -15.40 -13.56 -3.23
CA PHE A 151 -15.81 -12.41 -4.04
C PHE A 151 -17.34 -12.30 -4.12
N ALA A 152 -17.83 -11.06 -3.98
CA ALA A 152 -19.26 -10.78 -4.12
C ALA A 152 -19.75 -10.98 -5.57
N SER A 153 -18.88 -10.76 -6.54
CA SER A 153 -19.16 -10.96 -7.97
C SER A 153 -17.88 -11.22 -8.76
N GLU A 154 -18.01 -11.68 -10.01
CA GLU A 154 -16.90 -11.80 -10.94
C GLU A 154 -16.21 -10.44 -11.18
N ARG A 155 -16.98 -9.36 -11.25
CA ARG A 155 -16.49 -7.99 -11.43
C ARG A 155 -15.53 -7.60 -10.28
N VAL A 156 -15.88 -7.90 -9.05
CA VAL A 156 -15.01 -7.68 -7.88
C VAL A 156 -13.71 -8.47 -8.00
N GLY A 157 -13.79 -9.73 -8.43
CA GLY A 157 -12.62 -10.57 -8.68
C GLY A 157 -11.67 -9.99 -9.73
N ILE A 158 -12.22 -9.42 -10.82
CA ILE A 158 -11.43 -8.76 -11.86
C ILE A 158 -10.71 -7.51 -11.32
N VAL A 159 -11.40 -6.65 -10.57
CA VAL A 159 -10.81 -5.45 -9.95
C VAL A 159 -9.70 -5.85 -8.99
N PHE A 160 -9.98 -6.80 -8.09
CA PHE A 160 -8.99 -7.35 -7.16
C PHE A 160 -7.74 -7.87 -7.88
N ALA A 161 -7.90 -8.69 -8.92
CA ALA A 161 -6.78 -9.27 -9.66
C ALA A 161 -5.90 -8.19 -10.31
N LYS A 162 -6.49 -7.14 -10.89
CA LYS A 162 -5.76 -6.00 -11.47
C LYS A 162 -4.93 -5.27 -10.41
N LEU A 163 -5.57 -4.90 -9.29
CA LEU A 163 -4.92 -4.16 -8.20
C LEU A 163 -3.79 -4.98 -7.57
N ARG A 164 -4.03 -6.26 -7.25
CA ARG A 164 -3.04 -7.18 -6.72
C ARG A 164 -1.83 -7.32 -7.65
N ASN A 165 -2.06 -7.54 -8.94
CA ASN A 165 -0.98 -7.75 -9.90
C ASN A 165 -0.11 -6.50 -10.04
N VAL A 166 -0.72 -5.32 -10.13
CA VAL A 166 0.02 -4.05 -10.16
C VAL A 166 0.85 -3.87 -8.88
N THR A 167 0.27 -4.14 -7.72
CA THR A 167 0.96 -4.06 -6.43
C THR A 167 2.19 -4.97 -6.40
N VAL A 168 2.02 -6.27 -6.69
CA VAL A 168 3.12 -7.25 -6.62
C VAL A 168 4.23 -6.91 -7.61
N VAL A 169 3.88 -6.59 -8.87
CA VAL A 169 4.88 -6.26 -9.90
C VAL A 169 5.67 -5.00 -9.52
N LEU A 170 5.01 -3.94 -9.12
CA LEU A 170 5.70 -2.69 -8.80
C LEU A 170 6.50 -2.78 -7.50
N TRP A 171 6.00 -3.50 -6.51
CA TRP A 171 6.73 -3.67 -5.24
C TRP A 171 8.01 -4.47 -5.41
N THR A 172 8.12 -5.35 -6.42
CA THR A 172 9.37 -6.04 -6.77
C THR A 172 10.52 -5.08 -7.12
N LEU A 173 10.22 -3.86 -7.56
CA LEU A 173 11.22 -2.88 -7.94
C LEU A 173 11.90 -2.21 -6.73
N TYR A 174 11.25 -2.14 -5.56
CA TYR A 174 11.83 -1.48 -4.38
C TYR A 174 13.11 -2.15 -3.86
N PRO A 175 13.20 -3.49 -3.70
CA PRO A 175 14.46 -4.16 -3.38
C PRO A 175 15.56 -3.89 -4.41
N VAL A 176 15.21 -3.82 -5.70
CA VAL A 176 16.18 -3.51 -6.77
C VAL A 176 16.71 -2.08 -6.63
N VAL A 177 15.79 -1.10 -6.41
CA VAL A 177 16.20 0.30 -6.18
C VAL A 177 17.09 0.40 -4.96
N TRP A 178 16.76 -0.31 -3.86
CA TRP A 178 17.58 -0.30 -2.65
C TRP A 178 19.00 -0.81 -2.89
N LEU A 179 19.16 -1.91 -3.66
CA LEU A 179 20.50 -2.43 -4.02
C LEU A 179 21.31 -1.42 -4.84
N LEU A 180 20.65 -0.64 -5.72
CA LEU A 180 21.32 0.33 -6.58
C LEU A 180 21.55 1.69 -5.88
N ALA A 181 20.81 1.96 -4.80
CA ALA A 181 20.85 3.20 -4.03
C ALA A 181 22.21 3.43 -3.34
N PRO A 182 22.48 4.66 -2.85
CA PRO A 182 23.70 4.97 -2.08
C PRO A 182 23.93 4.07 -0.86
N VAL A 183 22.86 3.63 -0.20
CA VAL A 183 22.91 2.69 0.95
C VAL A 183 23.23 1.25 0.54
N GLY A 184 23.06 0.90 -0.73
CA GLY A 184 23.40 -0.41 -1.30
C GLY A 184 24.76 -0.38 -1.99
N PHE A 185 24.78 -0.56 -3.31
CA PHE A 185 26.02 -0.56 -4.12
C PHE A 185 26.48 0.84 -4.57
N GLY A 186 25.75 1.90 -4.25
CA GLY A 186 26.12 3.27 -4.62
C GLY A 186 26.11 3.55 -6.13
N LEU A 187 25.30 2.83 -6.90
CA LEU A 187 25.21 2.98 -8.37
C LEU A 187 24.24 4.11 -8.78
N MET A 188 23.46 4.64 -7.85
CA MET A 188 22.58 5.79 -8.04
C MET A 188 23.04 6.98 -7.20
N THR A 189 22.79 8.19 -7.69
CA THR A 189 22.90 9.40 -6.86
C THR A 189 21.67 9.53 -5.97
N PRO A 190 21.75 10.25 -4.81
CA PRO A 190 20.58 10.49 -3.96
C PRO A 190 19.40 11.13 -4.71
N GLY A 191 19.67 12.05 -5.63
CA GLY A 191 18.63 12.66 -6.46
C GLY A 191 17.97 11.67 -7.43
N THR A 192 18.74 10.75 -8.01
CA THR A 192 18.21 9.70 -8.90
C THR A 192 17.40 8.68 -8.12
N GLU A 193 17.87 8.26 -6.94
CA GLU A 193 17.12 7.38 -6.03
C GLU A 193 15.77 8.00 -5.69
N MET A 194 15.77 9.27 -5.21
CA MET A 194 14.53 9.97 -4.86
C MET A 194 13.59 10.06 -6.05
N MET A 195 14.08 10.39 -7.23
CA MET A 195 13.29 10.44 -8.47
C MET A 195 12.57 9.09 -8.72
N VAL A 196 13.34 7.99 -8.71
CA VAL A 196 12.79 6.66 -9.00
C VAL A 196 11.75 6.25 -7.95
N ILE A 197 12.02 6.47 -6.67
CA ILE A 197 11.08 6.18 -5.58
C ILE A 197 9.81 7.01 -5.71
N VAL A 198 9.91 8.31 -6.01
CA VAL A 198 8.73 9.18 -6.24
C VAL A 198 7.86 8.65 -7.37
N TYR A 199 8.45 8.25 -8.50
CA TYR A 199 7.69 7.67 -9.61
C TYR A 199 7.02 6.34 -9.22
N LEU A 200 7.74 5.47 -8.51
CA LEU A 200 7.16 4.21 -8.02
C LEU A 200 5.99 4.47 -7.07
N ASP A 201 6.15 5.38 -6.11
CA ASP A 201 5.10 5.70 -5.14
C ASP A 201 3.87 6.35 -5.82
N ILE A 202 4.08 7.21 -6.82
CA ILE A 202 2.96 7.76 -7.60
C ILE A 202 2.20 6.63 -8.29
N ILE A 203 2.88 5.72 -8.97
CA ILE A 203 2.22 4.64 -9.71
C ILE A 203 1.57 3.64 -8.76
N THR A 204 2.24 3.26 -7.67
CA THR A 204 1.73 2.28 -6.70
C THR A 204 0.60 2.82 -5.83
N LYS A 205 0.46 4.12 -5.66
CA LYS A 205 -0.56 4.75 -4.81
C LYS A 205 -1.64 5.47 -5.63
N VAL A 206 -1.25 6.45 -6.46
CA VAL A 206 -2.23 7.16 -7.31
C VAL A 206 -2.74 6.25 -8.43
N GLY A 207 -1.85 5.51 -9.10
CA GLY A 207 -2.26 4.53 -10.12
C GLY A 207 -3.17 3.44 -9.54
N PHE A 208 -2.86 2.92 -8.35
CA PHE A 208 -3.73 1.99 -7.63
C PHE A 208 -5.10 2.62 -7.33
N ALA A 209 -5.13 3.85 -6.79
CA ALA A 209 -6.38 4.55 -6.47
C ALA A 209 -7.23 4.79 -7.72
N ILE A 210 -6.62 5.22 -8.84
CA ILE A 210 -7.33 5.42 -10.11
C ILE A 210 -7.91 4.09 -10.61
N LEU A 211 -7.13 3.00 -10.61
CA LEU A 211 -7.62 1.68 -11.04
C LEU A 211 -8.77 1.17 -10.16
N ALA A 212 -8.69 1.42 -8.84
CA ALA A 212 -9.76 1.09 -7.90
C ALA A 212 -11.03 1.91 -8.19
N LEU A 213 -10.89 3.22 -8.41
CA LEU A 213 -12.01 4.11 -8.74
C LEU A 213 -12.63 3.79 -10.11
N MET A 214 -11.85 3.36 -11.10
CA MET A 214 -12.39 2.87 -12.38
C MET A 214 -13.24 1.60 -12.22
N GLY A 215 -13.06 0.87 -11.15
CA GLY A 215 -13.85 -0.31 -10.79
C GLY A 215 -14.90 -0.04 -9.71
N HIS A 216 -15.29 1.21 -9.46
CA HIS A 216 -16.17 1.58 -8.34
C HIS A 216 -17.53 0.87 -8.40
N ASP A 217 -18.10 0.61 -9.57
CA ASP A 217 -19.35 -0.16 -9.71
C ASP A 217 -19.28 -1.56 -9.06
N ALA A 218 -18.09 -2.13 -8.91
CA ALA A 218 -17.92 -3.41 -8.23
C ALA A 218 -18.11 -3.30 -6.70
N LEU A 219 -17.98 -2.10 -6.12
CA LEU A 219 -18.19 -1.88 -4.70
C LEU A 219 -19.67 -2.02 -4.33
N ASP A 220 -20.57 -1.69 -5.25
CA ASP A 220 -22.01 -1.88 -5.05
C ASP A 220 -22.36 -3.35 -4.85
N ASP A 221 -21.76 -4.25 -5.66
CA ASP A 221 -21.97 -5.69 -5.51
C ASP A 221 -21.57 -6.18 -4.11
N ILE A 222 -20.49 -5.65 -3.54
CA ILE A 222 -20.00 -6.03 -2.20
C ILE A 222 -20.95 -5.54 -1.11
N THR A 223 -21.45 -4.31 -1.24
CA THR A 223 -22.30 -3.67 -0.24
C THR A 223 -23.69 -4.24 -0.27
N ASP A 224 -24.26 -4.52 -1.46
CA ASP A 224 -25.56 -5.18 -1.61
C ASP A 224 -25.53 -6.61 -1.04
N GLN A 225 -24.47 -7.37 -1.28
CA GLN A 225 -24.30 -8.68 -0.67
C GLN A 225 -24.29 -8.61 0.87
N SER A 226 -23.59 -7.62 1.44
CA SER A 226 -23.52 -7.47 2.90
C SER A 226 -24.87 -7.11 3.51
N LEU A 227 -25.64 -6.23 2.88
CA LEU A 227 -26.98 -5.84 3.33
C LEU A 227 -27.97 -7.02 3.29
N ASN A 228 -27.90 -7.85 2.26
CA ASN A 228 -28.77 -9.04 2.15
C ASN A 228 -28.47 -10.05 3.27
N LEU A 229 -27.18 -10.31 3.58
CA LEU A 229 -26.79 -11.20 4.67
C LEU A 229 -27.26 -10.70 6.04
N ASP A 230 -27.11 -9.40 6.32
CA ASP A 230 -27.55 -8.79 7.57
C ASP A 230 -29.08 -8.90 7.73
N THR A 231 -29.84 -8.79 6.64
CA THR A 231 -31.30 -8.93 6.63
C THR A 231 -31.74 -10.38 6.92
N GLU A 232 -31.07 -11.35 6.28
CA GLU A 232 -31.37 -12.79 6.51
C GLU A 232 -31.05 -13.22 7.95
N GLU A 233 -29.95 -12.71 8.54
CA GLU A 233 -29.60 -12.97 9.94
C GLU A 233 -30.64 -12.39 10.90
N GLN A 234 -31.15 -11.18 10.65
CA GLN A 234 -32.18 -10.55 11.47
C GLN A 234 -33.50 -11.30 11.39
N GLU A 235 -33.94 -11.72 10.20
CA GLU A 235 -35.16 -12.51 10.02
C GLU A 235 -35.04 -13.87 10.71
N SER A 236 -33.90 -14.55 10.62
CA SER A 236 -33.65 -15.83 11.29
C SER A 236 -33.64 -15.69 12.81
N SER A 237 -33.05 -14.64 13.35
CA SER A 237 -33.01 -14.35 14.79
C SER A 237 -34.42 -14.08 15.33
N THR A 238 -35.21 -13.27 14.61
CA THR A 238 -36.57 -12.93 15.00
C THR A 238 -37.49 -14.16 14.96
N ALA A 239 -37.34 -15.02 13.94
CA ALA A 239 -38.11 -16.26 13.83
C ALA A 239 -37.83 -17.24 15.00
N THR A 240 -36.59 -17.29 15.47
CA THR A 240 -36.16 -18.13 16.60
C THR A 240 -36.76 -17.64 17.93
N GLU A 241 -36.90 -16.33 18.10
CA GLU A 241 -37.47 -15.70 19.31
C GLU A 241 -38.99 -15.90 19.44
N PHE A 242 -39.69 -16.04 18.29
CA PHE A 242 -41.15 -16.33 18.30
C PHE A 242 -41.49 -17.82 18.53
N VAL A 243 -40.52 -18.73 18.46
CA VAL A 243 -40.70 -20.19 18.64
C VAL A 243 -40.26 -20.66 20.03
N SER A 244 -39.64 -19.82 20.83
CA SER A 244 -39.23 -20.08 22.22
C SER A 244 -40.23 -19.55 23.21
#